data_5856461cbb0c3410ddcc18402e4216a6
#
_entry.id   5856461cbb0c3410ddcc18402e4216a6
#
_cell.length_a   1.000
_cell.length_b   1.000
_cell.length_c   1.000
_cell.angle_alpha   90.00
_cell.angle_beta   90.00
_cell.angle_gamma   90.00
#
_symmetry.space_group_name_H-M   'P 1'
#
loop_
_entity.id
_entity.type
_entity.pdbx_description
1 polymer ?
#
loop_
_entity_poly.entity_id
_entity_poly.type
_entity_poly.pdbx_seq_one_letter_code
_entity_poly.pdbx_strand_id
1 'polypeptide(L)'
;MSEPTIRPQFPVAAEASNHAFRRDGFVVVPGLFDEAEMRRISAWTDELQALPERPGHCMMYFEPSLLDEATRVLQRIENFCPFHPGFAALCDGDKLCGFVSRLFGEPAVLFKDKINFKLPGGDGFKPHQDQQAGWSTYADLFITAMVSIDDTTAENGCLELVAGHHTRGLIGDEWKPLSAEDMRRMEARAMPTRVGDVVFFDSYTPHASGPNMTRERRRVLYITYNRRSAGDHRVRYFADKRKSFPPDIERDPNRTYTFRV
;
A
#
# COMPACT_ATOMS: atom_id res chain seq x y z
N MET A 1 -22.64 24.16 -19.91
CA MET A 1 -23.02 24.02 -18.48
C MET A 1 -23.06 22.52 -18.24
N SER A 2 -22.03 21.97 -17.62
CA SER A 2 -21.93 20.54 -17.33
C SER A 2 -22.74 20.27 -16.06
N GLU A 3 -23.68 19.34 -16.12
CA GLU A 3 -24.43 18.91 -14.94
C GLU A 3 -23.50 18.37 -13.86
N PRO A 4 -23.74 18.70 -12.58
CA PRO A 4 -22.98 18.11 -11.48
C PRO A 4 -23.31 16.63 -11.37
N THR A 5 -22.36 15.76 -11.64
CA THR A 5 -22.46 14.33 -11.39
C THR A 5 -22.64 14.11 -9.88
N ILE A 6 -23.86 13.87 -9.44
CA ILE A 6 -24.16 13.50 -8.06
C ILE A 6 -23.51 12.15 -7.80
N ARG A 7 -22.42 12.13 -7.02
CA ARG A 7 -21.81 10.88 -6.53
C ARG A 7 -22.77 10.27 -5.49
N PRO A 8 -23.04 8.96 -5.52
CA PRO A 8 -23.84 8.33 -4.48
C PRO A 8 -23.14 8.50 -3.13
N GLN A 9 -23.86 9.08 -2.16
CA GLN A 9 -23.48 9.07 -0.76
C GLN A 9 -23.47 7.60 -0.27
N PHE A 10 -22.38 7.19 0.42
CA PHE A 10 -22.29 5.87 1.04
C PHE A 10 -23.55 5.51 1.83
N PRO A 11 -24.07 4.28 1.73
CA PRO A 11 -23.24 3.07 1.74
C PRO A 11 -23.43 2.26 0.45
N VAL A 12 -22.37 2.02 -0.30
CA VAL A 12 -22.32 0.78 -1.08
C VAL A 12 -22.51 -0.31 -0.03
N ALA A 13 -23.58 -1.08 -0.14
CA ALA A 13 -24.02 -1.97 0.91
C ALA A 13 -22.80 -2.77 1.41
N ALA A 14 -22.54 -2.74 2.72
CA ALA A 14 -21.40 -3.44 3.33
C ALA A 14 -21.37 -4.92 2.88
N GLU A 15 -22.51 -5.50 2.61
CA GLU A 15 -22.69 -6.84 2.05
C GLU A 15 -22.13 -6.99 0.63
N ALA A 16 -22.36 -6.00 -0.27
CA ALA A 16 -21.86 -6.06 -1.65
C ALA A 16 -20.33 -5.97 -1.69
N SER A 17 -19.74 -5.12 -0.83
CA SER A 17 -18.28 -5.01 -0.69
C SER A 17 -17.66 -6.30 -0.12
N ASN A 18 -18.28 -6.90 0.90
CA ASN A 18 -17.87 -8.17 1.47
C ASN A 18 -17.98 -9.32 0.44
N HIS A 19 -19.04 -9.34 -0.35
CA HIS A 19 -19.20 -10.35 -1.39
C HIS A 19 -18.14 -10.22 -2.49
N ALA A 20 -17.88 -9.00 -2.98
CA ALA A 20 -16.84 -8.74 -3.96
C ALA A 20 -15.45 -9.13 -3.42
N PHE A 21 -15.12 -8.71 -2.19
CA PHE A 21 -13.86 -9.04 -1.54
C PHE A 21 -13.65 -10.56 -1.40
N ARG A 22 -14.67 -11.29 -0.94
CA ARG A 22 -14.60 -12.77 -0.80
C ARG A 22 -14.44 -13.49 -2.14
N ARG A 23 -15.04 -12.96 -3.21
CA ARG A 23 -14.96 -13.56 -4.55
C ARG A 23 -13.61 -13.26 -5.22
N ASP A 24 -13.17 -12.01 -5.18
CA ASP A 24 -12.06 -11.51 -6.00
C ASP A 24 -10.73 -11.38 -5.22
N GLY A 25 -10.78 -11.32 -3.88
CA GLY A 25 -9.62 -11.02 -3.02
C GLY A 25 -9.37 -9.51 -2.87
N PHE A 26 -10.20 -8.68 -3.49
CA PHE A 26 -10.14 -7.22 -3.36
C PHE A 26 -11.49 -6.57 -3.61
N VAL A 27 -11.62 -5.32 -3.17
CA VAL A 27 -12.75 -4.46 -3.48
C VAL A 27 -12.28 -3.01 -3.66
N VAL A 28 -12.83 -2.35 -4.67
CA VAL A 28 -12.62 -0.91 -4.90
C VAL A 28 -13.79 -0.14 -4.31
N VAL A 29 -13.50 0.86 -3.50
CA VAL A 29 -14.49 1.77 -2.90
C VAL A 29 -14.22 3.18 -3.42
N PRO A 30 -14.95 3.61 -4.46
CA PRO A 30 -14.74 4.92 -5.05
C PRO A 30 -15.13 6.05 -4.09
N GLY A 31 -14.29 7.09 -4.00
CA GLY A 31 -14.56 8.30 -3.24
C GLY A 31 -14.83 8.06 -1.75
N LEU A 32 -14.17 7.06 -1.13
CA LEU A 32 -14.29 6.80 0.31
C LEU A 32 -13.88 8.02 1.13
N PHE A 33 -12.88 8.74 0.68
CA PHE A 33 -12.46 10.02 1.24
C PHE A 33 -12.94 11.16 0.36
N ASP A 34 -13.54 12.16 0.99
CA ASP A 34 -13.96 13.38 0.30
C ASP A 34 -12.78 14.30 -0.01
N GLU A 35 -13.04 15.35 -0.78
CA GLU A 35 -12.03 16.30 -1.22
C GLU A 35 -11.34 17.03 -0.04
N ALA A 36 -12.09 17.37 1.03
CA ALA A 36 -11.52 18.06 2.19
C ALA A 36 -10.60 17.14 2.99
N GLU A 37 -10.96 15.87 3.14
CA GLU A 37 -10.12 14.85 3.75
C GLU A 37 -8.85 14.62 2.93
N MET A 38 -9.00 14.51 1.60
CA MET A 38 -7.85 14.29 0.71
C MET A 38 -6.89 15.48 0.66
N ARG A 39 -7.39 16.71 0.75
CA ARG A 39 -6.51 17.90 0.92
C ARG A 39 -5.67 17.78 2.20
N ARG A 40 -6.24 17.34 3.32
CA ARG A 40 -5.50 17.14 4.57
C ARG A 40 -4.47 16.01 4.44
N ILE A 41 -4.88 14.86 3.91
CA ILE A 41 -3.99 13.70 3.70
C ILE A 41 -2.83 14.06 2.77
N SER A 42 -3.09 14.81 1.70
CA SER A 42 -2.05 15.30 0.79
C SER A 42 -1.07 16.25 1.48
N ALA A 43 -1.58 17.20 2.29
CA ALA A 43 -0.73 18.12 3.06
C ALA A 43 0.16 17.34 4.05
N TRP A 44 -0.39 16.42 4.83
CA TRP A 44 0.38 15.56 5.73
C TRP A 44 1.42 14.71 5.01
N THR A 45 1.11 14.27 3.78
CA THR A 45 2.07 13.53 2.95
C THR A 45 3.23 14.42 2.51
N ASP A 46 2.94 15.67 2.14
CA ASP A 46 3.96 16.66 1.79
C ASP A 46 4.82 17.02 3.02
N GLU A 47 4.22 17.14 4.22
CA GLU A 47 4.95 17.32 5.49
C GLU A 47 5.94 16.18 5.74
N LEU A 48 5.50 14.91 5.62
CA LEU A 48 6.38 13.75 5.79
C LEU A 48 7.49 13.71 4.73
N GLN A 49 7.19 14.05 3.49
CA GLN A 49 8.16 14.08 2.40
C GLN A 49 9.25 15.15 2.62
N ALA A 50 8.90 16.25 3.27
CA ALA A 50 9.81 17.36 3.57
C ALA A 50 10.71 17.10 4.79
N LEU A 51 10.45 16.05 5.58
CA LEU A 51 11.27 15.72 6.72
C LEU A 51 12.68 15.29 6.30
N PRO A 52 13.72 15.71 7.05
CA PRO A 52 15.05 15.13 6.85
C PRO A 52 15.09 13.66 7.27
N GLU A 53 15.90 12.87 6.57
CA GLU A 53 16.22 11.52 7.03
C GLU A 53 16.82 11.58 8.45
N ARG A 54 16.30 10.77 9.38
CA ARG A 54 16.72 10.76 10.77
C ARG A 54 16.67 9.34 11.33
N PRO A 55 17.78 8.80 11.87
CA PRO A 55 17.79 7.49 12.51
C PRO A 55 16.75 7.42 13.64
N GLY A 56 16.10 6.26 13.76
CA GLY A 56 15.07 6.03 14.78
C GLY A 56 13.72 6.67 14.51
N HIS A 57 13.55 7.41 13.43
CA HIS A 57 12.32 8.08 13.01
C HIS A 57 11.58 7.30 11.92
N CYS A 58 10.76 7.98 11.08
CA CYS A 58 10.15 7.37 9.90
C CYS A 58 11.19 6.70 9.01
N MET A 59 10.86 5.55 8.46
CA MET A 59 11.78 4.77 7.62
C MET A 59 11.68 5.26 6.17
N MET A 60 12.63 6.08 5.74
CA MET A 60 12.71 6.62 4.37
C MET A 60 13.61 5.75 3.50
N TYR A 61 13.11 5.40 2.31
CA TYR A 61 13.83 4.60 1.33
C TYR A 61 13.84 5.33 0.00
N PHE A 62 14.98 5.28 -0.67
CA PHE A 62 15.20 5.98 -1.92
C PHE A 62 15.68 5.00 -2.99
N GLU A 63 15.58 5.43 -4.24
CA GLU A 63 16.05 4.69 -5.40
C GLU A 63 16.64 5.64 -6.45
N PRO A 64 17.51 5.17 -7.35
CA PRO A 64 17.90 5.93 -8.54
C PRO A 64 16.68 6.15 -9.44
N SER A 65 16.56 7.34 -10.04
CA SER A 65 15.53 7.60 -11.02
C SER A 65 15.82 6.83 -12.32
N LEU A 66 14.80 6.22 -12.92
CA LEU A 66 14.90 5.58 -14.24
C LEU A 66 15.10 6.59 -15.39
N LEU A 67 14.84 7.88 -15.14
CA LEU A 67 15.08 8.96 -16.12
C LEU A 67 16.48 9.53 -16.02
N ASP A 68 17.11 9.45 -14.86
CA ASP A 68 18.47 9.92 -14.59
C ASP A 68 19.01 9.20 -13.36
N GLU A 69 19.86 8.20 -13.58
CA GLU A 69 20.42 7.36 -12.51
C GLU A 69 21.24 8.12 -11.46
N ALA A 70 21.72 9.32 -11.77
CA ALA A 70 22.40 10.19 -10.82
C ALA A 70 21.44 10.87 -9.84
N THR A 71 20.15 10.93 -10.17
CA THR A 71 19.11 11.52 -9.34
C THR A 71 18.54 10.48 -8.38
N ARG A 72 18.63 10.75 -7.08
CA ARG A 72 18.03 9.94 -6.00
C ARG A 72 16.61 10.42 -5.75
N VAL A 73 15.61 9.56 -5.93
CA VAL A 73 14.19 9.87 -5.70
C VAL A 73 13.66 9.11 -4.49
N LEU A 74 12.77 9.75 -3.73
CA LEU A 74 12.09 9.09 -2.61
C LEU A 74 11.14 8.03 -3.15
N GLN A 75 11.38 6.76 -2.75
CA GLN A 75 10.55 5.62 -3.14
C GLN A 75 9.38 5.43 -2.17
N ARG A 76 9.65 5.41 -0.86
CA ARG A 76 8.61 5.21 0.17
C ARG A 76 9.02 5.71 1.55
N ILE A 77 8.02 5.99 2.36
CA ILE A 77 8.14 6.25 3.80
C ILE A 77 7.30 5.20 4.53
N GLU A 78 7.87 4.58 5.56
CA GLU A 78 7.19 3.60 6.41
C GLU A 78 7.31 4.00 7.89
N ASN A 79 6.44 3.43 8.75
CA ASN A 79 6.45 3.66 10.21
C ASN A 79 6.28 5.13 10.59
N PHE A 80 5.38 5.85 9.96
CA PHE A 80 5.15 7.28 10.22
C PHE A 80 4.05 7.54 11.26
N CYS A 81 3.14 6.61 11.52
CA CYS A 81 2.06 6.80 12.50
C CYS A 81 2.55 7.20 13.91
N PRO A 82 3.67 6.69 14.46
CA PRO A 82 4.16 7.13 15.75
C PRO A 82 4.61 8.60 15.81
N PHE A 83 4.88 9.19 14.64
CA PHE A 83 5.47 10.52 14.49
C PHE A 83 4.49 11.54 13.89
N HIS A 84 3.30 11.10 13.48
CA HIS A 84 2.30 11.96 12.86
C HIS A 84 0.88 11.64 13.33
N PRO A 85 0.34 12.41 14.33
CA PRO A 85 -0.94 12.09 14.97
C PRO A 85 -2.13 12.08 13.99
N GLY A 86 -2.10 12.89 12.93
CA GLY A 86 -3.13 12.90 11.90
C GLY A 86 -3.21 11.56 11.16
N PHE A 87 -2.06 11.00 10.75
CA PHE A 87 -2.02 9.67 10.14
C PHE A 87 -2.36 8.56 11.14
N ALA A 88 -1.95 8.66 12.40
CA ALA A 88 -2.34 7.69 13.42
C ALA A 88 -3.87 7.62 13.56
N ALA A 89 -4.53 8.78 13.69
CA ALA A 89 -5.99 8.87 13.76
C ALA A 89 -6.68 8.38 12.47
N LEU A 90 -6.11 8.66 11.30
CA LEU A 90 -6.62 8.16 10.01
C LEU A 90 -6.57 6.62 9.95
N CYS A 91 -5.45 6.03 10.35
CA CYS A 91 -5.25 4.57 10.31
C CYS A 91 -6.18 3.84 11.29
N ASP A 92 -6.45 4.41 12.45
CA ASP A 92 -7.38 3.82 13.44
C ASP A 92 -8.85 4.15 13.17
N GLY A 93 -9.12 5.02 12.18
CA GLY A 93 -10.46 5.51 11.87
C GLY A 93 -11.38 4.47 11.23
N ASP A 94 -12.70 4.72 11.32
CA ASP A 94 -13.73 3.79 10.80
C ASP A 94 -13.65 3.57 9.28
N LYS A 95 -13.20 4.56 8.51
CA LYS A 95 -13.05 4.44 7.06
C LYS A 95 -11.99 3.42 6.64
N LEU A 96 -10.95 3.21 7.44
CA LEU A 96 -9.90 2.22 7.17
C LEU A 96 -10.00 1.03 8.13
N CYS A 97 -9.64 1.21 9.39
CA CYS A 97 -9.65 0.13 10.39
C CYS A 97 -11.05 -0.46 10.58
N GLY A 98 -12.09 0.36 10.66
CA GLY A 98 -13.48 -0.09 10.77
C GLY A 98 -13.94 -0.85 9.52
N PHE A 99 -13.58 -0.38 8.30
CA PHE A 99 -13.92 -1.09 7.07
C PHE A 99 -13.22 -2.47 7.01
N VAL A 100 -11.93 -2.52 7.31
CA VAL A 100 -11.18 -3.79 7.35
C VAL A 100 -11.72 -4.73 8.43
N SER A 101 -12.13 -4.21 9.60
CA SER A 101 -12.79 -5.01 10.64
C SER A 101 -14.06 -5.69 10.13
N ARG A 102 -14.85 -4.99 9.33
CA ARG A 102 -16.04 -5.57 8.68
C ARG A 102 -15.66 -6.67 7.65
N LEU A 103 -14.59 -6.49 6.88
CA LEU A 103 -14.10 -7.52 5.96
C LEU A 103 -13.60 -8.77 6.70
N PHE A 104 -12.91 -8.60 7.83
CA PHE A 104 -12.46 -9.71 8.68
C PHE A 104 -13.60 -10.39 9.45
N GLY A 105 -14.71 -9.68 9.71
CA GLY A 105 -15.77 -10.13 10.62
C GLY A 105 -15.39 -10.04 12.10
N GLU A 106 -14.30 -9.36 12.43
CA GLU A 106 -13.80 -9.10 13.78
C GLU A 106 -12.95 -7.82 13.82
N PRO A 107 -12.63 -7.26 15.01
CA PRO A 107 -11.78 -6.08 15.11
C PRO A 107 -10.41 -6.27 14.44
N ALA A 108 -10.00 -5.32 13.64
CA ALA A 108 -8.68 -5.23 13.05
C ALA A 108 -7.71 -4.44 13.93
N VAL A 109 -6.42 -4.62 13.72
CA VAL A 109 -5.33 -3.85 14.31
C VAL A 109 -4.32 -3.47 13.26
N LEU A 110 -3.77 -2.25 13.36
CA LEU A 110 -2.76 -1.75 12.43
C LEU A 110 -1.47 -2.57 12.51
N PHE A 111 -1.06 -3.14 11.39
CA PHE A 111 0.20 -3.88 11.26
C PHE A 111 1.31 -3.03 10.63
N LYS A 112 1.00 -2.36 9.52
CA LYS A 112 2.00 -1.61 8.74
C LYS A 112 1.39 -0.37 8.11
N ASP A 113 2.13 0.71 8.17
CA ASP A 113 1.84 1.97 7.48
C ASP A 113 2.96 2.30 6.50
N LYS A 114 2.59 2.63 5.26
CA LYS A 114 3.51 2.93 4.15
C LYS A 114 2.88 3.94 3.20
N ILE A 115 3.68 4.89 2.72
CA ILE A 115 3.38 5.73 1.56
C ILE A 115 4.37 5.38 0.46
N ASN A 116 3.90 5.07 -0.73
CA ASN A 116 4.73 4.95 -1.92
C ASN A 116 4.71 6.27 -2.69
N PHE A 117 5.89 6.77 -3.03
CA PHE A 117 6.11 7.96 -3.82
C PHE A 117 6.65 7.55 -5.19
N LYS A 118 5.77 7.35 -6.16
CA LYS A 118 6.22 7.22 -7.55
C LYS A 118 6.36 8.60 -8.17
N LEU A 119 7.49 9.24 -7.89
CA LEU A 119 7.88 10.48 -8.54
C LEU A 119 8.24 10.18 -10.01
N PRO A 120 8.36 11.21 -10.90
CA PRO A 120 8.85 10.99 -12.25
C PRO A 120 10.16 10.19 -12.26
N GLY A 121 10.17 9.06 -12.98
CA GLY A 121 11.28 8.11 -12.98
C GLY A 121 11.34 7.13 -11.82
N GLY A 122 10.36 7.14 -10.92
CA GLY A 122 10.26 6.13 -9.84
C GLY A 122 9.92 4.76 -10.41
N ASP A 123 10.60 3.72 -9.91
CA ASP A 123 10.45 2.34 -10.40
C ASP A 123 9.13 1.70 -9.94
N GLY A 124 8.83 0.58 -10.56
CA GLY A 124 7.69 -0.27 -10.23
C GLY A 124 7.95 -1.17 -9.01
N PHE A 125 6.89 -1.85 -8.59
CA PHE A 125 6.99 -2.95 -7.63
C PHE A 125 6.76 -4.25 -8.37
N LYS A 126 7.72 -5.18 -8.26
CA LYS A 126 7.67 -6.50 -8.91
C LYS A 126 6.42 -7.26 -8.51
N PRO A 127 5.92 -8.17 -9.37
CA PRO A 127 4.79 -9.02 -9.02
C PRO A 127 5.04 -9.83 -7.76
N HIS A 128 4.09 -9.80 -6.82
CA HIS A 128 4.18 -10.52 -5.54
C HIS A 128 2.82 -10.69 -4.86
N GLN A 129 2.80 -11.50 -3.84
CA GLN A 129 1.78 -11.53 -2.81
C GLN A 129 2.41 -10.93 -1.54
N ASP A 130 1.71 -10.05 -0.82
CA ASP A 130 2.26 -9.42 0.40
C ASP A 130 2.73 -10.48 1.41
N GLN A 131 2.04 -11.63 1.45
CA GLN A 131 2.39 -12.75 2.33
C GLN A 131 3.78 -13.35 2.02
N GLN A 132 4.30 -13.21 0.80
CA GLN A 132 5.66 -13.65 0.44
C GLN A 132 6.77 -12.88 1.17
N ALA A 133 6.45 -11.72 1.78
CA ALA A 133 7.38 -10.94 2.60
C ALA A 133 7.59 -11.52 4.02
N GLY A 134 7.31 -12.82 4.23
CA GLY A 134 7.48 -13.50 5.51
C GLY A 134 6.47 -13.10 6.57
N TRP A 135 5.33 -12.54 6.16
CA TRP A 135 4.30 -12.07 7.10
C TRP A 135 3.60 -13.20 7.84
N SER A 136 3.66 -14.44 7.35
CA SER A 136 3.22 -15.66 8.05
C SER A 136 3.83 -15.83 9.46
N THR A 137 4.99 -15.19 9.71
CA THR A 137 5.61 -15.14 11.04
C THR A 137 4.79 -14.35 12.07
N TYR A 138 3.88 -13.47 11.62
CA TYR A 138 3.07 -12.59 12.46
C TYR A 138 1.60 -12.99 12.49
N ALA A 139 0.99 -13.21 11.31
CA ALA A 139 -0.39 -13.64 11.17
C ALA A 139 -0.61 -14.38 9.85
N ASP A 140 -1.70 -15.13 9.78
CA ASP A 140 -2.09 -15.94 8.62
C ASP A 140 -2.72 -15.12 7.49
N LEU A 141 -3.26 -13.94 7.80
CA LEU A 141 -3.96 -13.09 6.84
C LEU A 141 -3.84 -11.62 7.20
N PHE A 142 -3.59 -10.81 6.18
CA PHE A 142 -3.63 -9.34 6.27
C PHE A 142 -4.54 -8.76 5.18
N ILE A 143 -5.08 -7.59 5.45
CA ILE A 143 -5.80 -6.79 4.45
C ILE A 143 -5.12 -5.43 4.37
N THR A 144 -4.75 -5.05 3.16
CA THR A 144 -4.15 -3.74 2.87
C THR A 144 -5.20 -2.82 2.25
N ALA A 145 -5.31 -1.60 2.78
CA ALA A 145 -6.05 -0.49 2.20
C ALA A 145 -5.08 0.40 1.41
N MET A 146 -5.20 0.44 0.09
CA MET A 146 -4.49 1.38 -0.77
C MET A 146 -5.35 2.62 -0.98
N VAL A 147 -4.96 3.78 -0.45
CA VAL A 147 -5.65 5.06 -0.62
C VAL A 147 -4.93 5.89 -1.67
N SER A 148 -5.63 6.30 -2.71
CA SER A 148 -5.09 7.14 -3.79
C SER A 148 -5.01 8.60 -3.35
N ILE A 149 -3.79 9.10 -3.10
CA ILE A 149 -3.54 10.52 -2.79
C ILE A 149 -3.52 11.35 -4.08
N ASP A 150 -2.96 10.78 -5.13
CA ASP A 150 -2.98 11.31 -6.49
C ASP A 150 -3.71 10.32 -7.41
N ASP A 151 -4.18 10.77 -8.57
CA ASP A 151 -4.79 9.89 -9.58
C ASP A 151 -3.77 8.85 -10.05
N THR A 152 -4.22 7.60 -10.18
CA THR A 152 -3.39 6.51 -10.67
C THR A 152 -3.89 6.04 -12.03
N THR A 153 -3.00 5.94 -12.99
CA THR A 153 -3.28 5.51 -14.37
C THR A 153 -2.32 4.39 -14.78
N ALA A 154 -2.57 3.74 -15.91
CA ALA A 154 -1.65 2.75 -16.44
C ALA A 154 -0.27 3.36 -16.74
N GLU A 155 -0.23 4.61 -17.22
CA GLU A 155 0.98 5.33 -17.63
C GLU A 155 1.86 5.72 -16.43
N ASN A 156 1.25 6.03 -15.26
CA ASN A 156 2.00 6.36 -14.04
C ASN A 156 2.14 5.16 -13.09
N GLY A 157 1.85 3.94 -13.59
CA GLY A 157 2.07 2.69 -12.89
C GLY A 157 1.04 2.43 -11.78
N CYS A 158 -0.28 2.46 -12.11
CA CYS A 158 -1.33 2.05 -11.18
C CYS A 158 -1.14 0.62 -10.68
N LEU A 159 -1.87 0.25 -9.63
CA LEU A 159 -1.88 -1.12 -9.13
C LEU A 159 -2.45 -2.07 -10.18
N GLU A 160 -1.84 -3.24 -10.34
CA GLU A 160 -2.37 -4.38 -11.09
C GLU A 160 -2.73 -5.48 -10.10
N LEU A 161 -3.93 -6.05 -10.22
CA LEU A 161 -4.45 -7.09 -9.33
C LEU A 161 -4.93 -8.31 -10.11
N VAL A 162 -4.77 -9.48 -9.50
CA VAL A 162 -5.30 -10.75 -10.01
C VAL A 162 -6.50 -11.18 -9.16
N ALA A 163 -7.68 -11.29 -9.77
CA ALA A 163 -8.90 -11.69 -9.09
C ALA A 163 -8.95 -13.19 -8.79
N GLY A 164 -9.48 -13.55 -7.62
CA GLY A 164 -9.84 -14.93 -7.27
C GLY A 164 -8.68 -15.86 -6.92
N HIS A 165 -7.43 -15.39 -6.89
CA HIS A 165 -6.27 -16.21 -6.54
C HIS A 165 -5.93 -16.21 -5.04
N HIS A 166 -6.46 -15.29 -4.25
CA HIS A 166 -6.20 -15.16 -2.82
C HIS A 166 -6.52 -16.44 -2.01
N THR A 167 -7.53 -17.22 -2.42
CA THR A 167 -7.91 -18.46 -1.74
C THR A 167 -6.99 -19.67 -2.02
N ARG A 168 -5.98 -19.48 -2.90
CA ARG A 168 -5.07 -20.56 -3.30
C ARG A 168 -3.77 -20.59 -2.47
N GLY A 169 -3.63 -19.71 -1.50
CA GLY A 169 -2.40 -19.56 -0.71
C GLY A 169 -1.27 -18.90 -1.50
N LEU A 170 -0.04 -19.16 -1.10
CA LEU A 170 1.14 -18.68 -1.82
C LEU A 170 1.30 -19.38 -3.17
N ILE A 171 1.54 -18.61 -4.22
CA ILE A 171 1.76 -19.13 -5.59
C ILE A 171 3.24 -19.42 -5.81
N GLY A 172 4.12 -18.76 -5.09
CA GLY A 172 5.56 -18.94 -5.13
C GLY A 172 6.16 -19.11 -3.74
N ASP A 173 7.49 -19.13 -3.69
CA ASP A 173 8.22 -19.22 -2.43
C ASP A 173 8.20 -17.88 -1.68
N GLU A 174 8.31 -17.93 -0.35
CA GLU A 174 8.60 -16.75 0.44
C GLU A 174 9.89 -16.04 -0.06
N TRP A 175 9.87 -14.72 -0.04
CA TRP A 175 10.98 -13.85 -0.44
C TRP A 175 11.38 -13.94 -1.92
N LYS A 176 10.54 -14.54 -2.76
CA LYS A 176 10.75 -14.56 -4.22
C LYS A 176 9.58 -13.88 -4.93
N PRO A 177 9.83 -12.82 -5.71
CA PRO A 177 8.79 -12.21 -6.55
C PRO A 177 8.19 -13.24 -7.51
N LEU A 178 6.95 -13.05 -7.88
CA LEU A 178 6.32 -13.74 -9.00
C LEU A 178 6.92 -13.19 -10.32
N SER A 179 6.81 -13.96 -11.38
CA SER A 179 7.25 -13.48 -12.69
C SER A 179 6.16 -12.67 -13.40
N ALA A 180 6.55 -11.84 -14.37
CA ALA A 180 5.60 -11.18 -15.24
C ALA A 180 4.76 -12.18 -16.06
N GLU A 181 5.31 -13.38 -16.35
CA GLU A 181 4.59 -14.47 -17.00
C GLU A 181 3.49 -15.02 -16.11
N ASP A 182 3.75 -15.19 -14.78
CA ASP A 182 2.73 -15.62 -13.84
C ASP A 182 1.56 -14.64 -13.83
N MET A 183 1.84 -13.32 -13.78
CA MET A 183 0.80 -12.28 -13.81
C MET A 183 -0.05 -12.32 -15.09
N ARG A 184 0.60 -12.54 -16.28
CA ARG A 184 -0.15 -12.67 -17.53
C ARG A 184 -1.03 -13.91 -17.56
N ARG A 185 -0.52 -15.06 -17.10
CA ARG A 185 -1.29 -16.32 -17.02
C ARG A 185 -2.49 -16.23 -16.06
N MET A 186 -2.36 -15.40 -15.03
CA MET A 186 -3.43 -15.16 -14.04
C MET A 186 -4.35 -13.99 -14.45
N GLU A 187 -4.19 -13.40 -15.63
CA GLU A 187 -5.00 -12.30 -16.15
C GLU A 187 -5.02 -11.06 -15.23
N ALA A 188 -3.85 -10.62 -14.78
CA ALA A 188 -3.72 -9.40 -14.00
C ALA A 188 -4.36 -8.20 -14.73
N ARG A 189 -5.07 -7.36 -13.99
CA ARG A 189 -5.78 -6.19 -14.52
C ARG A 189 -5.28 -4.92 -13.86
N ALA A 190 -5.04 -3.90 -14.69
CA ALA A 190 -4.77 -2.55 -14.20
C ALA A 190 -5.98 -1.98 -13.47
N MET A 191 -5.73 -1.35 -12.33
CA MET A 191 -6.74 -0.75 -11.44
C MET A 191 -6.50 0.77 -11.33
N PRO A 192 -6.82 1.55 -12.37
CA PRO A 192 -6.73 3.01 -12.26
C PRO A 192 -7.73 3.52 -11.23
N THR A 193 -7.28 4.46 -10.40
CA THR A 193 -8.08 5.05 -9.33
C THR A 193 -7.94 6.56 -9.31
N ARG A 194 -8.94 7.25 -8.79
CA ARG A 194 -8.93 8.69 -8.57
C ARG A 194 -8.59 9.03 -7.13
N VAL A 195 -8.21 10.28 -6.91
CA VAL A 195 -8.03 10.83 -5.56
C VAL A 195 -9.22 10.50 -4.67
N GLY A 196 -8.98 9.91 -3.51
CA GLY A 196 -10.00 9.52 -2.52
C GLY A 196 -10.60 8.14 -2.71
N ASP A 197 -10.29 7.44 -3.82
CA ASP A 197 -10.64 6.03 -3.99
C ASP A 197 -9.76 5.16 -3.09
N VAL A 198 -10.33 4.05 -2.61
CA VAL A 198 -9.60 3.07 -1.80
C VAL A 198 -9.77 1.67 -2.40
N VAL A 199 -8.66 0.96 -2.54
CA VAL A 199 -8.65 -0.46 -2.88
C VAL A 199 -8.26 -1.26 -1.64
N PHE A 200 -9.17 -2.11 -1.16
CA PHE A 200 -8.86 -3.08 -0.11
C PHE A 200 -8.53 -4.41 -0.75
N PHE A 201 -7.40 -5.01 -0.40
CA PHE A 201 -6.98 -6.30 -0.96
C PHE A 201 -6.33 -7.21 0.07
N ASP A 202 -6.52 -8.50 -0.14
CA ASP A 202 -6.02 -9.61 0.68
C ASP A 202 -4.52 -9.82 0.44
N SER A 203 -3.76 -10.17 1.47
CA SER A 203 -2.31 -10.39 1.40
C SER A 203 -1.88 -11.54 0.48
N TYR A 204 -2.81 -12.42 0.10
CA TYR A 204 -2.59 -13.46 -0.91
C TYR A 204 -3.01 -13.06 -2.32
N THR A 205 -3.57 -11.87 -2.52
CA THR A 205 -3.89 -11.37 -3.87
C THR A 205 -2.61 -11.00 -4.61
N PRO A 206 -2.28 -11.68 -5.74
CA PRO A 206 -1.11 -11.33 -6.53
C PRO A 206 -1.28 -9.93 -7.12
N HIS A 207 -0.24 -9.11 -6.99
CA HIS A 207 -0.27 -7.74 -7.48
C HIS A 207 1.10 -7.24 -7.90
N ALA A 208 1.09 -6.18 -8.70
CA ALA A 208 2.27 -5.50 -9.21
C ALA A 208 1.95 -4.03 -9.46
N SER A 209 2.96 -3.25 -9.80
CA SER A 209 2.75 -1.92 -10.39
C SER A 209 3.95 -1.51 -11.23
N GLY A 210 3.72 -0.98 -12.43
CA GLY A 210 4.75 -0.49 -13.32
C GLY A 210 5.45 0.78 -12.80
N PRO A 211 6.53 1.23 -13.45
CA PRO A 211 7.20 2.49 -13.13
C PRO A 211 6.33 3.70 -13.48
N ASN A 212 6.69 4.86 -12.95
CA ASN A 212 6.11 6.14 -13.35
C ASN A 212 7.05 6.87 -14.31
N MET A 213 6.78 6.76 -15.60
CA MET A 213 7.53 7.45 -16.65
C MET A 213 6.87 8.78 -17.08
N THR A 214 5.83 9.23 -16.37
CA THR A 214 5.16 10.51 -16.62
C THR A 214 5.87 11.67 -15.92
N ARG A 215 5.42 12.89 -16.16
CA ARG A 215 5.93 14.09 -15.48
C ARG A 215 5.23 14.40 -14.17
N GLU A 216 4.13 13.70 -13.86
CA GLU A 216 3.32 13.92 -12.68
C GLU A 216 3.70 12.94 -11.56
N ARG A 217 3.69 13.41 -10.32
CA ARG A 217 3.89 12.54 -9.16
C ARG A 217 2.67 11.64 -8.95
N ARG A 218 2.90 10.47 -8.36
CA ARG A 218 1.85 9.54 -7.96
C ARG A 218 2.11 9.00 -6.57
N ARG A 219 1.36 9.48 -5.57
CA ARG A 219 1.47 9.07 -4.17
C ARG A 219 0.28 8.23 -3.77
N VAL A 220 0.52 7.14 -3.05
CA VAL A 220 -0.52 6.27 -2.50
C VAL A 220 -0.14 5.81 -1.09
N LEU A 221 -1.13 5.75 -0.19
CA LEU A 221 -1.00 5.10 1.10
C LEU A 221 -1.24 3.60 0.94
N TYR A 222 -0.48 2.79 1.68
CA TYR A 222 -0.73 1.37 1.92
C TYR A 222 -0.77 1.14 3.42
N ILE A 223 -1.95 0.94 3.94
CA ILE A 223 -2.20 0.72 5.37
C ILE A 223 -2.68 -0.71 5.54
N THR A 224 -1.88 -1.52 6.21
CA THR A 224 -2.10 -2.96 6.36
C THR A 224 -2.53 -3.31 7.76
N TYR A 225 -3.52 -4.19 7.86
CA TYR A 225 -4.10 -4.64 9.11
C TYR A 225 -4.11 -6.17 9.20
N ASN A 226 -4.06 -6.68 10.42
CA ASN A 226 -4.39 -8.06 10.73
C ASN A 226 -5.55 -8.12 11.72
N ARG A 227 -6.11 -9.31 11.94
CA ARG A 227 -7.12 -9.55 12.96
C ARG A 227 -6.56 -9.30 14.35
N ARG A 228 -7.32 -8.66 15.22
CA ARG A 228 -6.90 -8.44 16.61
C ARG A 228 -6.69 -9.76 17.35
N SER A 229 -7.46 -10.79 17.03
CA SER A 229 -7.31 -12.13 17.61
C SER A 229 -5.95 -12.78 17.32
N ALA A 230 -5.29 -12.40 16.21
CA ALA A 230 -3.93 -12.83 15.87
C ALA A 230 -2.83 -12.07 16.64
N GLY A 231 -3.18 -10.98 17.35
CA GLY A 231 -2.26 -10.16 18.12
C GLY A 231 -1.88 -8.82 17.45
N ASP A 232 -1.27 -7.94 18.24
CA ASP A 232 -0.67 -6.69 17.75
C ASP A 232 0.83 -6.92 17.49
N HIS A 233 1.20 -6.94 16.23
CA HIS A 233 2.56 -7.28 15.80
C HIS A 233 3.35 -6.09 15.26
N ARG A 234 2.76 -4.89 15.22
CA ARG A 234 3.35 -3.73 14.56
C ARG A 234 4.74 -3.36 15.09
N VAL A 235 4.90 -3.29 16.40
CA VAL A 235 6.19 -2.93 17.02
C VAL A 235 7.26 -3.98 16.69
N ARG A 236 6.92 -5.27 16.82
CA ARG A 236 7.81 -6.38 16.47
C ARG A 236 8.18 -6.36 14.99
N TYR A 237 7.21 -6.17 14.10
CA TYR A 237 7.42 -6.11 12.65
C TYR A 237 8.44 -5.03 12.27
N PHE A 238 8.25 -3.79 12.75
CA PHE A 238 9.19 -2.71 12.41
C PHE A 238 10.56 -2.88 13.07
N ALA A 239 10.65 -3.49 14.26
CA ALA A 239 11.93 -3.86 14.87
C ALA A 239 12.68 -4.91 14.02
N ASP A 240 12.00 -5.94 13.55
CA ASP A 240 12.59 -6.99 12.71
C ASP A 240 12.97 -6.44 11.33
N LYS A 241 12.11 -5.61 10.73
CA LYS A 241 12.39 -4.95 9.46
C LYS A 241 13.60 -4.03 9.55
N ARG A 242 13.75 -3.26 10.63
CA ARG A 242 14.89 -2.36 10.84
C ARG A 242 16.21 -3.12 10.96
N LYS A 243 16.19 -4.37 11.45
CA LYS A 243 17.37 -5.25 11.48
C LYS A 243 17.68 -5.85 10.10
N SER A 244 16.64 -6.28 9.36
CA SER A 244 16.82 -7.00 8.08
C SER A 244 16.97 -6.08 6.88
N PHE A 245 16.22 -4.99 6.85
CA PHE A 245 16.21 -4.00 5.77
C PHE A 245 15.98 -2.59 6.33
N PRO A 246 17.01 -1.99 6.98
CA PRO A 246 16.89 -0.65 7.57
C PRO A 246 16.66 0.44 6.51
N PRO A 247 16.13 1.62 6.90
CA PRO A 247 16.08 2.77 6.02
C PRO A 247 17.49 3.22 5.62
N ASP A 248 17.62 3.91 4.51
CA ASP A 248 18.91 4.23 3.89
C ASP A 248 19.90 4.88 4.86
N ILE A 249 19.43 5.83 5.68
CA ILE A 249 20.24 6.55 6.67
C ILE A 249 20.81 5.65 7.80
N GLU A 250 20.24 4.47 8.03
CA GLU A 250 20.66 3.51 9.07
C GLU A 250 21.45 2.33 8.51
N ARG A 251 21.73 2.30 7.20
CA ARG A 251 22.46 1.21 6.57
C ARG A 251 23.95 1.25 6.93
N ASP A 252 24.47 0.09 7.28
CA ASP A 252 25.92 -0.13 7.40
C ASP A 252 26.54 -0.14 5.98
N PRO A 253 27.49 0.76 5.66
CA PRO A 253 28.13 0.83 4.34
C PRO A 253 28.89 -0.44 3.95
N ASN A 254 29.27 -1.27 4.92
CA ASN A 254 29.97 -2.53 4.69
C ASN A 254 29.04 -3.73 4.48
N ARG A 255 27.72 -3.50 4.47
CA ARG A 255 26.70 -4.57 4.34
C ARG A 255 25.81 -4.34 3.15
N THR A 256 25.58 -5.38 2.36
CA THR A 256 24.60 -5.35 1.27
C THR A 256 23.20 -5.67 1.79
N TYR A 257 22.24 -4.83 1.43
CA TYR A 257 20.82 -5.00 1.74
C TYR A 257 20.05 -5.20 0.45
N THR A 258 19.31 -6.30 0.34
CA THR A 258 18.52 -6.60 -0.85
C THR A 258 17.03 -6.55 -0.50
N PHE A 259 16.30 -5.67 -1.16
CA PHE A 259 14.84 -5.70 -1.14
C PHE A 259 14.37 -6.88 -1.98
N ARG A 260 13.57 -7.77 -1.41
CA ARG A 260 13.19 -9.02 -2.07
C ARG A 260 11.73 -8.96 -2.57
N VAL A 261 10.83 -8.43 -1.72
CA VAL A 261 9.38 -8.35 -1.99
C VAL A 261 8.81 -7.08 -1.38
#